data_156ec232cd81b103b90abb864f546c0c
#
_entry.id   156ec232cd81b103b90abb864f546c0c
#
_cell.length_a   1.000
_cell.length_b   1.000
_cell.length_c   1.000
_cell.angle_alpha   90.00
_cell.angle_beta   90.00
_cell.angle_gamma   90.00
#
_symmetry.space_group_name_H-M   'P 1'
#
loop_
_entity.id
_entity.type
_entity.pdbx_description
1 polymer ?
#
loop_
_entity_poly.entity_id
_entity_poly.type
_entity_poly.pdbx_seq_one_letter_code
_entity_poly.pdbx_strand_id
1 'polypeptide(L)'
;MDWITEQIAIGNYLDALDVELLRSSGLTSVLSLDGTLHGKEPADCGLRRIEIVMLEDAPGNEPHRFRLAVQRLADLVNESSPVLVQCHAGRSRSAVVVAGYLVKVCGMNSEEALAFVAAKREIAVSSGVERLLDYL
;
A
#
# COMPACT_ATOMS: atom_id res chain seq x y z
N MET A 1 -10.44 6.38 -1.78
CA MET A 1 -9.96 5.23 -1.00
C MET A 1 -10.90 4.05 -1.20
N ASP A 2 -10.33 2.87 -1.40
CA ASP A 2 -11.10 1.64 -1.57
C ASP A 2 -10.54 0.53 -0.71
N TRP A 3 -11.45 -0.24 -0.10
CA TRP A 3 -11.08 -1.43 0.67
C TRP A 3 -10.80 -2.60 -0.27
N ILE A 4 -9.63 -3.21 -0.11
CA ILE A 4 -9.24 -4.39 -0.89
C ILE A 4 -9.58 -5.66 -0.11
N THR A 5 -9.27 -5.66 1.18
CA THR A 5 -9.67 -6.69 2.15
C THR A 5 -10.26 -5.98 3.36
N GLU A 6 -10.69 -6.72 4.38
CA GLU A 6 -11.15 -6.13 5.63
C GLU A 6 -10.03 -5.41 6.39
N GLN A 7 -8.78 -5.71 6.07
CA GLN A 7 -7.61 -5.20 6.78
C GLN A 7 -6.77 -4.22 5.97
N ILE A 8 -7.02 -4.08 4.67
CA ILE A 8 -6.19 -3.28 3.75
C ILE A 8 -7.06 -2.42 2.86
N ALA A 9 -6.78 -1.12 2.86
CA ALA A 9 -7.34 -0.16 1.91
C ALA A 9 -6.21 0.43 1.05
N ILE A 10 -6.56 0.90 -0.13
CA ILE A 10 -5.66 1.66 -1.00
C ILE A 10 -6.22 3.07 -1.18
N GLY A 11 -5.35 4.06 -1.15
CA GLY A 11 -5.72 5.45 -1.36
C GLY A 11 -4.60 6.27 -1.99
N ASN A 12 -4.94 7.52 -2.29
CA ASN A 12 -4.02 8.51 -2.85
C ASN A 12 -3.46 9.42 -1.76
N TYR A 13 -2.65 10.42 -2.16
CA TYR A 13 -2.03 11.33 -1.20
C TYR A 13 -3.04 12.19 -0.44
N LEU A 14 -4.17 12.54 -1.08
CA LEU A 14 -5.23 13.31 -0.39
C LEU A 14 -5.90 12.48 0.70
N ASP A 15 -6.13 11.20 0.44
CA ASP A 15 -6.68 10.29 1.44
C ASP A 15 -5.78 10.18 2.66
N ALA A 16 -4.46 10.04 2.42
CA ALA A 16 -3.49 9.90 3.51
C ALA A 16 -3.37 11.17 4.37
N LEU A 17 -3.66 12.34 3.81
CA LEU A 17 -3.64 13.62 4.53
C LEU A 17 -4.97 13.96 5.21
N ASP A 18 -6.02 13.20 4.93
CA ASP A 18 -7.36 13.46 5.45
C ASP A 18 -7.57 12.75 6.79
N VAL A 19 -7.23 13.43 7.87
CA VAL A 19 -7.31 12.88 9.24
C VAL A 19 -8.74 12.41 9.58
N GLU A 20 -9.74 13.15 9.14
CA GLU A 20 -11.14 12.79 9.40
C GLU A 20 -11.53 11.51 8.66
N LEU A 21 -11.10 11.36 7.41
CA LEU A 21 -11.33 10.14 6.64
C LEU A 21 -10.66 8.92 7.31
N LEU A 22 -9.40 9.07 7.71
CA LEU A 22 -8.65 7.99 8.37
C LEU A 22 -9.36 7.55 9.65
N ARG A 23 -9.79 8.52 10.45
CA ARG A 23 -10.49 8.26 11.72
C ARG A 23 -11.83 7.59 11.49
N SER A 24 -12.67 8.16 10.62
CA SER A 24 -14.02 7.65 10.38
C SER A 24 -14.03 6.27 9.72
N SER A 25 -12.96 5.95 8.98
CA SER A 25 -12.78 4.64 8.34
C SER A 25 -12.21 3.58 9.29
N GLY A 26 -11.82 3.97 10.49
CA GLY A 26 -11.24 3.06 11.49
C GLY A 26 -9.81 2.63 11.19
N LEU A 27 -9.13 3.31 10.28
CA LEU A 27 -7.74 3.01 9.94
C LEU A 27 -6.82 3.32 11.11
N THR A 28 -5.88 2.41 11.39
CA THR A 28 -4.95 2.55 12.50
C THR A 28 -3.51 2.77 12.06
N SER A 29 -3.18 2.42 10.82
CA SER A 29 -1.84 2.63 10.29
C SER A 29 -1.85 2.95 8.81
N VAL A 30 -0.75 3.53 8.34
CA VAL A 30 -0.52 3.82 6.92
C VAL A 30 0.85 3.32 6.52
N LEU A 31 0.92 2.63 5.39
CA LEU A 31 2.15 2.38 4.66
C LEU A 31 2.19 3.36 3.49
N SER A 32 3.07 4.32 3.55
CA SER A 32 3.25 5.34 2.52
C SER A 32 4.40 4.96 1.59
N LEU A 33 4.13 4.96 0.29
CA LEU A 33 5.11 4.59 -0.73
C LEU A 33 5.70 5.80 -1.45
N ASP A 34 5.36 6.99 -0.97
CA ASP A 34 5.91 8.26 -1.45
C ASP A 34 6.23 9.17 -0.26
N GLY A 35 6.56 10.43 -0.51
CA GLY A 35 6.95 11.38 0.53
C GLY A 35 5.80 12.10 1.24
N THR A 36 4.55 11.76 0.96
CA THR A 36 3.38 12.49 1.46
C THR A 36 3.37 12.64 2.99
N LEU A 37 3.69 11.58 3.71
CA LEU A 37 3.67 11.58 5.19
C LEU A 37 5.04 11.80 5.82
N HIS A 38 6.04 12.19 5.04
CA HIS A 38 7.38 12.44 5.57
C HIS A 38 7.34 13.52 6.65
N GLY A 39 7.96 13.24 7.79
CA GLY A 39 8.00 14.18 8.93
C GLY A 39 6.72 14.25 9.74
N LYS A 40 5.68 13.49 9.41
CA LYS A 40 4.44 13.48 10.17
C LYS A 40 4.48 12.44 11.29
N GLU A 41 3.96 12.82 12.45
CA GLU A 41 3.83 11.92 13.59
C GLU A 41 2.50 11.15 13.50
N PRO A 42 2.47 9.86 13.80
CA PRO A 42 1.22 9.08 13.75
C PRO A 42 0.09 9.70 14.58
N ALA A 43 0.39 10.16 15.78
CA ALA A 43 -0.63 10.75 16.66
C ALA A 43 -1.32 11.97 16.06
N ASP A 44 -0.58 12.80 15.30
CA ASP A 44 -1.14 13.99 14.64
C ASP A 44 -2.06 13.63 13.48
N CYS A 45 -1.94 12.41 12.97
CA CYS A 45 -2.76 11.88 11.89
C CYS A 45 -3.90 10.99 12.39
N GLY A 46 -4.05 10.83 13.70
CA GLY A 46 -5.04 9.93 14.30
C GLY A 46 -4.71 8.45 14.09
N LEU A 47 -3.43 8.13 13.93
CA LEU A 47 -2.92 6.79 13.63
C LEU A 47 -2.04 6.28 14.77
N ARG A 48 -1.84 4.97 14.83
CA ARG A 48 -0.87 4.33 15.71
C ARG A 48 0.50 4.25 15.07
N ARG A 49 0.56 3.97 13.76
CA ARG A 49 1.82 3.75 13.06
C ARG A 49 1.79 4.35 11.66
N ILE A 50 2.93 4.88 11.26
CA ILE A 50 3.22 5.29 9.88
C ILE A 50 4.53 4.61 9.50
N GLU A 51 4.52 3.85 8.41
CA GLU A 51 5.73 3.30 7.81
C GLU A 51 5.89 3.93 6.43
N ILE A 52 7.11 4.28 6.07
CA ILE A 52 7.42 4.87 4.76
C ILE A 52 8.46 4.00 4.08
N VAL A 53 8.12 3.49 2.91
CA VAL A 53 9.05 2.79 2.02
C VAL A 53 8.92 3.41 0.64
N MET A 54 9.90 4.22 0.25
CA MET A 54 9.85 4.97 -1.00
C MET A 54 10.02 4.04 -2.20
N LEU A 55 9.07 4.08 -3.11
CA LEU A 55 9.13 3.42 -4.41
C LEU A 55 8.93 4.45 -5.52
N GLU A 56 9.57 4.19 -6.67
CA GLU A 56 9.36 4.99 -7.86
C GLU A 56 8.22 4.41 -8.69
N ASP A 57 7.45 5.27 -9.34
CA ASP A 57 6.39 4.84 -10.25
C ASP A 57 6.96 4.72 -11.67
N ALA A 58 8.02 3.94 -11.79
CA ALA A 58 8.80 3.77 -13.01
C ALA A 58 9.63 2.49 -12.92
N PRO A 59 10.21 2.01 -14.02
CA PRO A 59 11.20 0.95 -13.96
C PRO A 59 12.42 1.38 -13.13
N GLY A 60 13.13 0.43 -12.56
CA GLY A 60 14.37 0.70 -11.84
C GLY A 60 14.28 0.68 -10.33
N ASN A 61 13.12 0.35 -9.76
CA ASN A 61 13.03 0.09 -8.33
C ASN A 61 13.93 -1.08 -7.95
N GLU A 62 14.63 -0.94 -6.83
CA GLU A 62 15.43 -2.04 -6.31
C GLU A 62 14.50 -3.12 -5.74
N PRO A 63 14.66 -4.40 -6.16
CA PRO A 63 13.77 -5.47 -5.72
C PRO A 63 13.68 -5.62 -4.19
N HIS A 64 14.80 -5.42 -3.48
CA HIS A 64 14.79 -5.54 -2.02
C HIS A 64 13.91 -4.47 -1.35
N ARG A 65 13.80 -3.28 -1.95
CA ARG A 65 12.95 -2.21 -1.42
C ARG A 65 11.48 -2.56 -1.59
N PHE A 66 11.13 -3.16 -2.71
CA PHE A 66 9.78 -3.68 -2.92
C PHE A 66 9.45 -4.78 -1.91
N ARG A 67 10.36 -5.74 -1.72
CA ARG A 67 10.17 -6.80 -0.72
C ARG A 67 10.02 -6.22 0.68
N LEU A 68 10.76 -5.16 0.99
CA LEU A 68 10.63 -4.46 2.27
C LEU A 68 9.23 -3.86 2.43
N ALA A 69 8.70 -3.22 1.39
CA ALA A 69 7.34 -2.66 1.43
C ALA A 69 6.30 -3.75 1.69
N VAL A 70 6.40 -4.89 1.00
CA VAL A 70 5.49 -6.02 1.20
C VAL A 70 5.61 -6.55 2.63
N GLN A 71 6.83 -6.67 3.16
CA GLN A 71 7.04 -7.15 4.53
C GLN A 71 6.49 -6.15 5.55
N ARG A 72 6.69 -4.85 5.35
CA ARG A 72 6.12 -3.82 6.23
C ARG A 72 4.60 -3.88 6.24
N LEU A 73 3.99 -4.11 5.08
CA LEU A 73 2.54 -4.27 5.01
C LEU A 73 2.09 -5.48 5.84
N ALA A 74 2.76 -6.62 5.70
CA ALA A 74 2.45 -7.80 6.49
C ALA A 74 2.58 -7.54 8.00
N ASP A 75 3.63 -6.85 8.41
CA ASP A 75 3.85 -6.48 9.81
C ASP A 75 2.72 -5.58 10.33
N LEU A 76 2.34 -4.56 9.55
CA LEU A 76 1.27 -3.66 9.94
C LEU A 76 -0.09 -4.36 10.01
N VAL A 77 -0.37 -5.26 9.08
CA VAL A 77 -1.62 -6.05 9.13
C VAL A 77 -1.69 -6.87 10.41
N ASN A 78 -0.57 -7.46 10.83
CA ASN A 78 -0.54 -8.26 12.06
C ASN A 78 -0.59 -7.42 13.34
N GLU A 79 0.04 -6.26 13.33
CA GLU A 79 0.26 -5.48 14.56
C GLU A 79 -0.68 -4.29 14.72
N SER A 80 -1.15 -3.72 13.62
CA SER A 80 -1.91 -2.45 13.64
C SER A 80 -2.82 -2.30 12.43
N SER A 81 -3.65 -3.30 12.16
CA SER A 81 -4.68 -3.22 11.11
C SER A 81 -5.92 -2.49 11.61
N PRO A 82 -6.76 -1.89 10.73
CA PRO A 82 -6.59 -1.84 9.28
C PRO A 82 -5.51 -0.86 8.81
N VAL A 83 -4.95 -1.14 7.63
CA VAL A 83 -3.84 -0.39 7.05
C VAL A 83 -4.28 0.29 5.75
N LEU A 84 -3.94 1.56 5.59
CA LEU A 84 -4.01 2.24 4.30
C LEU A 84 -2.65 2.11 3.60
N VAL A 85 -2.63 1.58 2.39
CA VAL A 85 -1.45 1.60 1.53
C VAL A 85 -1.61 2.77 0.56
N GLN A 86 -0.67 3.71 0.59
CA GLN A 86 -0.81 4.98 -0.09
C GLN A 86 0.39 5.25 -1.00
N CYS A 87 0.10 5.68 -2.22
CA CYS A 87 1.05 6.32 -3.11
C CYS A 87 0.39 7.56 -3.70
N HIS A 88 1.04 8.25 -4.66
CA HIS A 88 0.48 9.53 -5.12
C HIS A 88 -0.95 9.40 -5.65
N ALA A 89 -1.16 8.60 -6.69
CA ALA A 89 -2.49 8.41 -7.27
C ALA A 89 -3.27 7.23 -6.66
N GLY A 90 -2.61 6.33 -5.93
CA GLY A 90 -3.22 5.14 -5.39
C GLY A 90 -3.63 4.14 -6.48
N ARG A 91 -2.93 4.09 -7.59
CA ARG A 91 -3.30 3.25 -8.75
C ARG A 91 -2.21 2.31 -9.22
N SER A 92 -0.95 2.58 -8.90
CA SER A 92 0.18 1.83 -9.43
C SER A 92 1.00 1.19 -8.32
N ARG A 93 1.85 1.95 -7.64
CA ARG A 93 2.75 1.43 -6.59
C ARG A 93 2.00 0.72 -5.47
N SER A 94 0.97 1.34 -4.95
CA SER A 94 0.14 0.74 -3.89
C SER A 94 -0.55 -0.52 -4.37
N ALA A 95 -1.05 -0.55 -5.61
CA ALA A 95 -1.68 -1.72 -6.19
C ALA A 95 -0.70 -2.91 -6.26
N VAL A 96 0.53 -2.65 -6.70
CA VAL A 96 1.55 -3.72 -6.82
C VAL A 96 2.03 -4.20 -5.45
N VAL A 97 2.18 -3.31 -4.47
CA VAL A 97 2.55 -3.71 -3.10
C VAL A 97 1.46 -4.56 -2.46
N VAL A 98 0.19 -4.17 -2.60
CA VAL A 98 -0.92 -4.99 -2.07
C VAL A 98 -1.01 -6.33 -2.81
N ALA A 99 -0.83 -6.34 -4.14
CA ALA A 99 -0.76 -7.59 -4.89
C ALA A 99 0.38 -8.47 -4.39
N GLY A 100 1.55 -7.88 -4.11
CA GLY A 100 2.68 -8.61 -3.54
C GLY A 100 2.36 -9.25 -2.18
N TYR A 101 1.64 -8.54 -1.35
CA TYR A 101 1.13 -9.09 -0.08
C TYR A 101 0.22 -10.30 -0.32
N LEU A 102 -0.71 -10.18 -1.28
CA LEU A 102 -1.63 -11.28 -1.60
C LEU A 102 -0.90 -12.51 -2.13
N VAL A 103 0.17 -12.31 -2.91
CA VAL A 103 1.03 -13.39 -3.37
C VAL A 103 1.77 -14.03 -2.20
N LYS A 104 2.46 -13.23 -1.41
CA LYS A 104 3.35 -13.71 -0.35
C LYS A 104 2.63 -14.34 0.81
N VAL A 105 1.53 -13.73 1.23
CA VAL A 105 0.81 -14.10 2.46
C VAL A 105 -0.41 -14.97 2.16
N CYS A 106 -1.14 -14.66 1.08
CA CYS A 106 -2.40 -15.34 0.76
C CYS A 106 -2.23 -16.44 -0.29
N GLY A 107 -1.04 -16.63 -0.84
CA GLY A 107 -0.74 -17.73 -1.76
C GLY A 107 -1.31 -17.58 -3.17
N MET A 108 -1.72 -16.37 -3.55
CA MET A 108 -2.17 -16.09 -4.91
C MET A 108 -0.99 -16.05 -5.88
N ASN A 109 -1.22 -16.33 -7.17
CA ASN A 109 -0.23 -16.00 -8.18
C ASN A 109 -0.35 -14.48 -8.52
N SER A 110 0.64 -13.94 -9.22
CA SER A 110 0.71 -12.50 -9.49
C SER A 110 -0.49 -12.00 -10.30
N GLU A 111 -0.93 -12.77 -11.29
CA GLU A 111 -2.06 -12.41 -12.14
C GLU A 111 -3.36 -12.37 -11.34
N GLU A 112 -3.62 -13.39 -10.52
CA GLU A 112 -4.77 -13.44 -9.62
C GLU A 112 -4.76 -12.27 -8.63
N ALA A 113 -3.60 -11.96 -8.07
CA ALA A 113 -3.46 -10.89 -7.08
C ALA A 113 -3.77 -9.52 -7.69
N LEU A 114 -3.23 -9.22 -8.86
CA LEU A 114 -3.54 -7.96 -9.56
C LEU A 114 -5.01 -7.88 -9.96
N ALA A 115 -5.60 -8.97 -10.42
CA ALA A 115 -7.02 -9.03 -10.76
C ALA A 115 -7.89 -8.80 -9.52
N PHE A 116 -7.50 -9.35 -8.39
CA PHE A 116 -8.21 -9.16 -7.12
C PHE A 116 -8.24 -7.68 -6.73
N VAL A 117 -7.10 -7.00 -6.82
CA VAL A 117 -7.01 -5.57 -6.53
C VAL A 117 -7.85 -4.76 -7.52
N ALA A 118 -7.73 -5.07 -8.82
CA ALA A 118 -8.44 -4.38 -9.88
C ALA A 118 -9.96 -4.49 -9.77
N ALA A 119 -10.46 -5.58 -9.19
CA ALA A 119 -11.88 -5.78 -8.96
C ALA A 119 -12.43 -4.85 -7.86
N LYS A 120 -11.58 -4.35 -6.98
CA LYS A 120 -11.96 -3.50 -5.84
C LYS A 120 -11.66 -2.03 -6.07
N ARG A 121 -10.70 -1.72 -6.92
CA ARG A 121 -10.24 -0.35 -7.19
C ARG A 121 -9.77 -0.25 -8.63
N GLU A 122 -10.06 0.85 -9.29
CA GLU A 122 -9.49 1.16 -10.59
C GLU A 122 -7.98 1.35 -10.44
N ILE A 123 -7.21 0.52 -11.14
CA ILE A 123 -5.75 0.58 -11.11
C ILE A 123 -5.21 0.88 -12.50
N ALA A 124 -4.02 1.50 -12.55
CA ALA A 124 -3.29 1.78 -13.77
C ALA A 124 -1.81 1.65 -13.43
N VAL A 125 -1.30 0.43 -13.54
CA VAL A 125 0.08 0.12 -13.14
C VAL A 125 1.04 0.65 -14.20
N SER A 126 1.98 1.49 -13.78
CA SER A 126 2.97 2.08 -14.67
C SER A 126 3.92 1.02 -15.20
N SER A 127 4.41 1.24 -16.44
CA SER A 127 5.28 0.30 -17.13
C SER A 127 6.50 -0.07 -16.27
N GLY A 128 6.73 -1.37 -16.12
CA GLY A 128 7.85 -1.91 -15.37
C GLY A 128 7.61 -2.11 -13.87
N VAL A 129 6.61 -1.44 -13.28
CA VAL A 129 6.30 -1.58 -11.86
C VAL A 129 5.74 -2.96 -11.55
N GLU A 130 4.92 -3.53 -12.44
CA GLU A 130 4.35 -4.87 -12.28
C GLU A 130 5.41 -5.98 -12.21
N ARG A 131 6.58 -5.74 -12.78
CA ARG A 131 7.70 -6.71 -12.77
C ARG A 131 8.26 -6.94 -11.38
N LEU A 132 8.01 -6.03 -10.45
CA LEU A 132 8.45 -6.21 -9.07
C LEU A 132 7.86 -7.47 -8.45
N LEU A 133 6.70 -7.92 -8.91
CA LEU A 133 6.08 -9.16 -8.43
C LEU A 133 6.92 -10.41 -8.73
N ASP A 134 7.80 -10.34 -9.72
CA ASP A 134 8.69 -11.45 -10.07
C ASP A 134 9.79 -11.67 -9.01
N TYR A 135 9.99 -10.72 -8.10
CA TYR A 135 11.06 -10.75 -7.10
C TYR A 135 10.59 -11.15 -5.70
N LEU A 136 9.40 -11.65 -5.59
CA LEU A 136 8.87 -12.10 -4.29
C LEU A 136 9.37 -13.48 -3.89
#